data_fbb83bbdd2019c0fde39a323d1203abe
#
_entry.id   fbb83bbdd2019c0fde39a323d1203abe
#
_cell.length_a   1.000
_cell.length_b   1.000
_cell.length_c   1.000
_cell.angle_alpha   90.00
_cell.angle_beta   90.00
_cell.angle_gamma   90.00
#
_symmetry.space_group_name_H-M   'P 1'
#
loop_
_entity.id
_entity.type
_entity.pdbx_description
1 polymer ?
#
loop_
_entity_poly.entity_id
_entity_poly.type
_entity_poly.pdbx_seq_one_letter_code
_entity_poly.pdbx_strand_id
1 'polypeptide(L)'
;MENNLFGLDFSENNNNNHLYLIGGIIIVILFLFYFFRNNNSVKNNSYTDKISINQSLISNGGRGVFAEKDFKKGEVIEVCPLLTDYKKNFEKSKIKDYTFKSKFKPDQEVIVFGMCSMYNHSDNFNVEHNQDPENMIFTSARDIKKGEELYVTYGTNYWNSRK
;
A
#
# COMPACT_ATOMS: atom_id res chain seq x y z
N MET A 1 2.64 -84.29 -32.79
CA MET A 1 3.27 -83.34 -33.74
C MET A 1 2.39 -82.14 -33.77
N GLU A 2 2.83 -81.06 -33.19
CA GLU A 2 2.67 -79.70 -33.75
C GLU A 2 3.14 -78.66 -32.77
N ASN A 3 3.89 -77.80 -33.31
CA ASN A 3 4.72 -76.81 -32.69
C ASN A 3 3.92 -75.64 -32.15
N ASN A 4 4.05 -75.27 -30.87
CA ASN A 4 3.74 -73.94 -30.43
C ASN A 4 5.00 -73.10 -30.41
N LEU A 5 5.14 -72.30 -31.42
CA LEU A 5 6.13 -71.24 -31.53
C LEU A 5 5.41 -69.92 -31.14
N PHE A 6 6.13 -69.14 -30.35
CA PHE A 6 5.80 -67.77 -29.91
C PHE A 6 4.80 -67.64 -28.72
N GLY A 7 5.25 -68.02 -27.52
CA GLY A 7 4.75 -67.44 -26.30
C GLY A 7 5.39 -66.09 -26.06
N LEU A 8 4.78 -65.04 -26.56
CA LEU A 8 5.07 -63.67 -26.10
C LEU A 8 3.95 -63.29 -25.12
N ASP A 9 4.31 -63.37 -23.84
CA ASP A 9 3.44 -62.91 -22.77
C ASP A 9 3.53 -61.39 -22.69
N PHE A 10 2.48 -60.71 -23.12
CA PHE A 10 2.32 -59.23 -23.07
C PHE A 10 1.67 -58.74 -21.79
N SER A 11 1.57 -59.56 -20.76
CA SER A 11 0.80 -59.21 -19.55
C SER A 11 1.53 -58.39 -18.48
N GLU A 12 2.85 -58.20 -18.61
CA GLU A 12 3.64 -57.57 -17.51
C GLU A 12 3.98 -56.12 -17.63
N ASN A 13 3.58 -55.43 -18.73
CA ASN A 13 4.06 -54.04 -18.99
C ASN A 13 3.02 -52.92 -18.79
N ASN A 14 1.80 -53.25 -18.34
CA ASN A 14 0.75 -52.23 -18.22
C ASN A 14 0.70 -51.55 -16.84
N ASN A 15 1.20 -52.15 -15.77
CA ASN A 15 1.11 -51.58 -14.43
C ASN A 15 2.15 -50.46 -14.19
N ASN A 16 3.29 -50.51 -14.81
CA ASN A 16 4.32 -49.49 -14.62
C ASN A 16 4.00 -48.21 -15.35
N ASN A 17 3.34 -48.27 -16.51
CA ASN A 17 2.94 -47.09 -17.27
C ASN A 17 1.88 -46.26 -16.54
N HIS A 18 0.95 -46.94 -15.81
CA HIS A 18 -0.01 -46.23 -14.94
C HIS A 18 0.67 -45.51 -13.76
N LEU A 19 1.70 -46.12 -13.18
CA LEU A 19 2.44 -45.53 -12.07
C LEU A 19 3.19 -44.25 -12.51
N TYR A 20 3.82 -44.29 -13.68
CA TYR A 20 4.49 -43.12 -14.28
C TYR A 20 3.50 -42.03 -14.67
N LEU A 21 2.32 -42.40 -15.16
CA LEU A 21 1.27 -41.42 -15.51
C LEU A 21 0.73 -40.70 -14.26
N ILE A 22 0.46 -41.46 -13.19
CA ILE A 22 0.00 -40.91 -11.91
C ILE A 22 1.10 -40.01 -11.29
N GLY A 23 2.35 -40.45 -11.30
CA GLY A 23 3.48 -39.66 -10.83
C GLY A 23 3.65 -38.33 -11.59
N GLY A 24 3.50 -38.37 -12.93
CA GLY A 24 3.54 -37.18 -13.79
C GLY A 24 2.40 -36.19 -13.47
N ILE A 25 1.17 -36.70 -13.28
CA ILE A 25 0.02 -35.86 -12.91
C ILE A 25 0.22 -35.19 -11.55
N ILE A 26 0.73 -35.93 -10.56
CA ILE A 26 1.01 -35.36 -9.23
C ILE A 26 2.06 -34.24 -9.31
N ILE A 27 3.13 -34.43 -10.09
CA ILE A 27 4.18 -33.42 -10.27
C ILE A 27 3.60 -32.17 -10.94
N VAL A 28 2.76 -32.32 -11.97
CA VAL A 28 2.08 -31.19 -12.62
C VAL A 28 1.16 -30.46 -11.65
N ILE A 29 0.37 -31.16 -10.84
CA ILE A 29 -0.51 -30.57 -9.84
C ILE A 29 0.30 -29.81 -8.79
N LEU A 30 1.39 -30.36 -8.29
CA LEU A 30 2.27 -29.71 -7.32
C LEU A 30 2.95 -28.46 -7.93
N PHE A 31 3.38 -28.55 -9.20
CA PHE A 31 3.96 -27.44 -9.93
C PHE A 31 2.93 -26.32 -10.14
N LEU A 32 1.71 -26.65 -10.56
CA LEU A 32 0.61 -25.69 -10.70
C LEU A 32 0.24 -25.07 -9.35
N PHE A 33 0.15 -25.89 -8.28
CA PHE A 33 -0.12 -25.39 -6.93
C PHE A 33 1.00 -24.44 -6.44
N TYR A 34 2.27 -24.79 -6.66
CA TYR A 34 3.41 -23.94 -6.35
C TYR A 34 3.38 -22.64 -7.18
N PHE A 35 3.09 -22.74 -8.47
CA PHE A 35 3.00 -21.60 -9.39
C PHE A 35 1.85 -20.66 -9.03
N PHE A 36 0.65 -21.21 -8.77
CA PHE A 36 -0.50 -20.41 -8.34
C PHE A 36 -0.33 -19.82 -6.94
N ARG A 37 0.28 -20.56 -6.02
CA ARG A 37 0.61 -20.04 -4.69
C ARG A 37 1.63 -18.91 -4.75
N ASN A 38 2.62 -19.00 -5.62
CA ASN A 38 3.66 -17.98 -5.77
C ASN A 38 3.18 -16.76 -6.58
N ASN A 39 2.28 -16.95 -7.54
CA ASN A 39 1.70 -15.85 -8.32
C ASN A 39 0.51 -15.17 -7.61
N ASN A 40 -0.13 -15.83 -6.65
CA ASN A 40 -1.17 -15.23 -5.80
C ASN A 40 -0.61 -14.54 -4.55
N SER A 41 0.68 -14.48 -4.34
CA SER A 41 1.22 -13.36 -3.61
C SER A 41 0.97 -12.11 -4.46
N VAL A 42 -0.26 -11.59 -4.47
CA VAL A 42 -0.50 -10.17 -4.63
C VAL A 42 0.58 -9.56 -3.74
N LYS A 43 1.58 -8.94 -4.34
CA LYS A 43 2.35 -7.93 -3.62
C LYS A 43 1.28 -6.94 -3.20
N ASN A 44 0.73 -7.15 -2.02
CA ASN A 44 0.15 -6.09 -1.27
C ASN A 44 1.32 -5.11 -1.15
N ASN A 45 1.40 -4.18 -2.11
CA ASN A 45 2.03 -2.91 -1.89
C ASN A 45 1.12 -2.25 -0.86
N SER A 46 1.12 -2.85 0.33
CA SER A 46 0.48 -2.30 1.50
C SER A 46 1.27 -1.05 1.77
N TYR A 47 0.67 0.10 1.53
CA TYR A 47 1.17 1.37 2.01
C TYR A 47 1.48 1.28 3.52
N THR A 48 0.89 0.31 4.20
CA THR A 48 1.01 0.00 5.62
C THR A 48 2.37 -0.51 6.07
N ASP A 49 3.21 -1.02 5.17
CA ASP A 49 4.53 -1.54 5.58
C ASP A 49 5.56 -0.44 5.83
N LYS A 50 5.28 0.79 5.36
CA LYS A 50 6.19 1.93 5.49
C LYS A 50 5.84 2.87 6.63
N ILE A 51 4.54 2.95 6.95
CA ILE A 51 3.99 3.88 7.94
C ILE A 51 2.86 3.23 8.72
N SER A 52 2.62 3.71 9.93
CA SER A 52 1.54 3.25 10.81
C SER A 52 0.84 4.42 11.50
N ILE A 53 -0.37 4.18 12.01
CA ILE A 53 -1.09 5.15 12.84
C ILE A 53 -0.99 4.72 14.29
N ASN A 54 -0.45 5.60 15.13
CA ASN A 54 -0.29 5.38 16.56
C ASN A 54 -0.73 6.62 17.36
N GLN A 55 -0.69 6.53 18.70
CA GLN A 55 -0.88 7.69 19.58
C GLN A 55 0.17 8.74 19.28
N SER A 56 -0.27 9.98 18.99
CA SER A 56 0.64 11.09 18.71
C SER A 56 1.51 11.44 19.93
N LEU A 57 2.73 11.88 19.66
CA LEU A 57 3.65 12.43 20.66
C LEU A 57 3.29 13.87 21.04
N ILE A 58 2.45 14.56 20.26
CA ILE A 58 1.96 15.90 20.57
C ILE A 58 0.89 15.79 21.65
N SER A 59 1.00 16.61 22.69
CA SER A 59 -0.02 16.71 23.73
C SER A 59 -1.39 17.05 23.10
N ASN A 60 -2.40 16.23 23.39
CA ASN A 60 -3.74 16.32 22.79
C ASN A 60 -3.79 16.12 21.26
N GLY A 61 -2.71 15.63 20.63
CA GLY A 61 -2.63 15.39 19.20
C GLY A 61 -3.45 14.20 18.70
N GLY A 62 -4.08 13.42 19.60
CA GLY A 62 -4.85 12.25 19.24
C GLY A 62 -3.99 11.18 18.59
N ARG A 63 -4.24 10.87 17.32
CA ARG A 63 -3.47 9.92 16.53
C ARG A 63 -2.53 10.67 15.58
N GLY A 64 -1.38 10.06 15.26
CA GLY A 64 -0.41 10.55 14.30
C GLY A 64 0.11 9.42 13.42
N VAL A 65 0.82 9.78 12.37
CA VAL A 65 1.46 8.84 11.44
C VAL A 65 2.93 8.67 11.83
N PHE A 66 3.40 7.43 11.84
CA PHE A 66 4.75 7.07 12.27
C PHE A 66 5.49 6.30 11.17
N ALA A 67 6.79 6.51 11.09
CA ALA A 67 7.68 5.80 10.18
C ALA A 67 7.91 4.36 10.65
N GLU A 68 7.64 3.36 9.80
CA GLU A 68 7.96 1.95 10.08
C GLU A 68 9.29 1.50 9.48
N LYS A 69 9.95 2.39 8.76
CA LYS A 69 11.30 2.21 8.23
C LYS A 69 12.06 3.54 8.24
N ASP A 70 13.36 3.49 7.97
CA ASP A 70 14.13 4.68 7.68
C ASP A 70 13.75 5.25 6.31
N PHE A 71 13.58 6.58 6.21
CA PHE A 71 13.41 7.31 4.96
C PHE A 71 14.61 8.24 4.73
N LYS A 72 15.04 8.36 3.49
CA LYS A 72 16.02 9.33 3.06
C LYS A 72 15.36 10.63 2.64
N LYS A 73 16.05 11.76 2.82
CA LYS A 73 15.55 13.05 2.32
C LYS A 73 15.12 12.96 0.85
N GLY A 74 13.92 13.45 0.54
CA GLY A 74 13.32 13.41 -0.80
C GLY A 74 12.65 12.09 -1.16
N GLU A 75 12.69 11.07 -0.29
CA GLU A 75 12.01 9.80 -0.55
C GLU A 75 10.50 9.96 -0.43
N VAL A 76 9.76 9.37 -1.38
CA VAL A 76 8.30 9.35 -1.34
C VAL A 76 7.82 8.41 -0.25
N ILE A 77 7.09 8.98 0.71
CA ILE A 77 6.49 8.26 1.83
C ILE A 77 5.16 7.66 1.39
N GLU A 78 4.26 8.52 0.89
CA GLU A 78 2.89 8.14 0.50
C GLU A 78 2.42 8.97 -0.69
N VAL A 79 1.59 8.36 -1.55
CA VAL A 79 0.85 9.01 -2.62
C VAL A 79 -0.63 8.76 -2.38
N CYS A 80 -1.39 9.80 -2.13
CA CYS A 80 -2.78 9.71 -1.75
C CYS A 80 -3.68 10.27 -2.84
N PRO A 81 -4.60 9.46 -3.38
CA PRO A 81 -5.65 9.97 -4.25
C PRO A 81 -6.44 11.07 -3.55
N LEU A 82 -6.88 12.06 -4.31
CA LEU A 82 -7.63 13.19 -3.78
C LEU A 82 -8.99 13.38 -4.47
N LEU A 83 -9.91 13.99 -3.74
CA LEU A 83 -11.16 14.49 -4.25
C LEU A 83 -11.18 16.00 -4.07
N THR A 84 -11.47 16.73 -5.15
CA THR A 84 -11.56 18.19 -5.15
C THR A 84 -13.02 18.62 -5.16
N ASP A 85 -13.38 19.57 -4.29
CA ASP A 85 -14.71 20.18 -4.28
C ASP A 85 -14.62 21.66 -3.86
N TYR A 86 -15.71 22.40 -4.04
CA TYR A 86 -15.79 23.81 -3.63
C TYR A 86 -15.68 23.93 -2.11
N LYS A 87 -14.87 24.87 -1.66
CA LYS A 87 -14.64 25.17 -0.24
C LYS A 87 -15.95 25.31 0.56
N LYS A 88 -16.97 25.96 -0.01
CA LYS A 88 -18.29 26.14 0.63
C LYS A 88 -18.98 24.85 1.02
N ASN A 89 -18.69 23.74 0.32
CA ASN A 89 -19.29 22.43 0.59
C ASN A 89 -18.72 21.78 1.85
N PHE A 90 -17.53 22.20 2.30
CA PHE A 90 -16.87 21.69 3.51
C PHE A 90 -17.11 22.55 4.75
N GLU A 91 -17.49 23.83 4.60
CA GLU A 91 -17.52 24.84 5.68
C GLU A 91 -18.37 24.45 6.89
N LYS A 92 -19.45 23.69 6.69
CA LYS A 92 -20.37 23.24 7.74
C LYS A 92 -20.09 21.83 8.25
N SER A 93 -18.99 21.22 7.81
CA SER A 93 -18.65 19.85 8.15
C SER A 93 -17.36 19.78 8.98
N LYS A 94 -17.27 18.80 9.88
CA LYS A 94 -16.00 18.44 10.56
C LYS A 94 -14.90 18.02 9.59
N ILE A 95 -15.26 17.64 8.36
CA ILE A 95 -14.31 17.30 7.30
C ILE A 95 -13.43 18.50 6.94
N LYS A 96 -13.90 19.72 7.15
CA LYS A 96 -13.12 20.95 6.93
C LYS A 96 -11.75 20.93 7.61
N ASP A 97 -11.63 20.26 8.75
CA ASP A 97 -10.36 20.18 9.48
C ASP A 97 -9.33 19.25 8.81
N TYR A 98 -9.77 18.45 7.84
CA TYR A 98 -8.96 17.47 7.10
C TYR A 98 -8.76 17.86 5.64
N THR A 99 -9.20 19.05 5.21
CA THR A 99 -9.02 19.51 3.85
C THR A 99 -7.70 20.24 3.67
N PHE A 100 -7.17 20.17 2.45
CA PHE A 100 -6.03 20.97 1.98
C PHE A 100 -6.52 21.98 0.96
N LYS A 101 -5.83 23.10 0.83
CA LYS A 101 -6.12 24.06 -0.25
C LYS A 101 -5.77 23.45 -1.60
N SER A 102 -6.65 23.62 -2.59
CA SER A 102 -6.32 23.23 -3.95
C SER A 102 -5.19 24.11 -4.50
N LYS A 103 -4.15 23.46 -5.05
CA LYS A 103 -3.05 24.14 -5.74
C LYS A 103 -3.48 24.75 -7.07
N PHE A 104 -4.52 24.18 -7.69
CA PHE A 104 -4.93 24.52 -9.05
C PHE A 104 -6.15 25.45 -9.12
N LYS A 105 -6.96 25.47 -8.06
CA LYS A 105 -8.22 26.24 -8.02
C LYS A 105 -8.40 26.91 -6.65
N PRO A 106 -8.32 28.25 -6.59
CA PRO A 106 -8.33 29.00 -5.31
C PRO A 106 -9.62 28.87 -4.49
N ASP A 107 -10.74 28.60 -5.15
CA ASP A 107 -12.09 28.45 -4.55
C ASP A 107 -12.41 27.01 -4.15
N GLN A 108 -11.44 26.10 -4.32
CA GLN A 108 -11.59 24.69 -4.02
C GLN A 108 -10.63 24.24 -2.94
N GLU A 109 -11.05 23.19 -2.25
CA GLU A 109 -10.25 22.41 -1.30
C GLU A 109 -10.24 20.94 -1.74
N VAL A 110 -9.28 20.18 -1.26
CA VAL A 110 -9.14 18.76 -1.55
C VAL A 110 -9.20 17.95 -0.29
N ILE A 111 -9.88 16.81 -0.36
CA ILE A 111 -9.79 15.73 0.62
C ILE A 111 -8.82 14.71 0.06
N VAL A 112 -7.90 14.23 0.89
CA VAL A 112 -6.95 13.18 0.53
C VAL A 112 -7.32 11.87 1.21
N PHE A 113 -7.26 10.79 0.45
CA PHE A 113 -7.56 9.45 0.96
C PHE A 113 -6.28 8.75 1.41
N GLY A 114 -6.40 7.81 2.35
CA GLY A 114 -5.25 7.13 2.95
C GLY A 114 -4.84 7.75 4.28
N MET A 115 -3.57 7.60 4.67
CA MET A 115 -3.07 8.15 5.92
C MET A 115 -2.69 9.64 5.80
N CYS A 116 -2.65 10.17 4.60
CA CYS A 116 -2.24 11.54 4.30
C CYS A 116 -3.04 12.62 5.08
N SER A 117 -4.30 12.35 5.43
CA SER A 117 -5.12 13.24 6.23
C SER A 117 -4.87 13.15 7.75
N MET A 118 -4.00 12.24 8.18
CA MET A 118 -3.74 11.94 9.58
C MET A 118 -2.40 12.49 10.10
N TYR A 119 -1.62 13.16 9.24
CA TYR A 119 -0.38 13.78 9.65
C TYR A 119 -0.65 15.00 10.51
N ASN A 120 -0.04 15.05 11.69
CA ASN A 120 -0.14 16.19 12.58
C ASN A 120 0.76 17.35 12.13
N HIS A 121 0.45 18.54 12.65
CA HIS A 121 1.25 19.72 12.41
C HIS A 121 2.46 19.80 13.36
N SER A 122 3.59 20.25 12.82
CA SER A 122 4.72 20.76 13.59
C SER A 122 5.40 21.88 12.83
N ASP A 123 5.84 22.92 13.53
CA ASP A 123 6.72 23.93 12.94
C ASP A 123 8.08 23.32 12.54
N ASN A 124 8.52 22.25 13.24
CA ASN A 124 9.67 21.44 12.89
C ASN A 124 9.22 20.16 12.14
N PHE A 125 8.50 20.37 11.03
CA PHE A 125 8.00 19.27 10.20
C PHE A 125 9.15 18.49 9.54
N ASN A 126 8.89 17.20 9.28
CA ASN A 126 9.83 16.29 8.62
C ASN A 126 9.27 15.72 7.31
N VAL A 127 8.07 16.13 6.93
CA VAL A 127 7.39 15.70 5.70
C VAL A 127 6.89 16.92 4.95
N GLU A 128 7.22 17.00 3.67
CA GLU A 128 6.66 17.96 2.71
C GLU A 128 5.56 17.29 1.91
N HIS A 129 4.60 18.08 1.41
CA HIS A 129 3.58 17.59 0.51
C HIS A 129 3.47 18.47 -0.72
N ASN A 130 3.16 17.83 -1.85
CA ASN A 130 2.91 18.51 -3.11
C ASN A 130 1.70 17.87 -3.79
N GLN A 131 0.91 18.68 -4.48
CA GLN A 131 -0.29 18.24 -5.18
C GLN A 131 -0.03 18.17 -6.69
N ASP A 132 -0.40 17.04 -7.29
CA ASP A 132 -0.69 16.91 -8.72
C ASP A 132 -2.22 16.93 -8.96
N PRO A 133 -2.73 16.83 -10.20
CA PRO A 133 -4.18 16.88 -10.46
C PRO A 133 -5.01 15.78 -9.77
N GLU A 134 -4.43 14.64 -9.47
CA GLU A 134 -5.13 13.44 -8.98
C GLU A 134 -4.69 13.01 -7.59
N ASN A 135 -3.49 13.45 -7.16
CA ASN A 135 -2.87 12.95 -5.94
C ASN A 135 -2.24 14.05 -5.10
N MET A 136 -2.15 13.79 -3.80
CA MET A 136 -1.25 14.46 -2.86
C MET A 136 -0.07 13.56 -2.58
N ILE A 137 1.15 14.05 -2.81
CA ILE A 137 2.40 13.31 -2.70
C ILE A 137 3.13 13.80 -1.45
N PHE A 138 3.41 12.90 -0.52
CA PHE A 138 4.13 13.19 0.71
C PHE A 138 5.57 12.67 0.60
N THR A 139 6.54 13.54 0.86
CA THR A 139 7.98 13.24 0.74
C THR A 139 8.71 13.64 2.02
N SER A 140 9.75 12.91 2.35
CA SER A 140 10.58 13.26 3.51
C SER A 140 11.40 14.53 3.26
N ALA A 141 11.26 15.53 4.13
CA ALA A 141 11.99 16.79 4.08
C ALA A 141 13.47 16.66 4.54
N ARG A 142 13.74 15.63 5.33
CA ARG A 142 15.08 15.25 5.86
C ARG A 142 15.16 13.72 5.97
N ASP A 143 16.33 13.22 6.38
CA ASP A 143 16.42 11.81 6.82
C ASP A 143 15.53 11.61 8.05
N ILE A 144 14.70 10.54 8.02
CA ILE A 144 13.74 10.17 9.07
C ILE A 144 14.09 8.75 9.52
N LYS A 145 14.09 8.51 10.82
CA LYS A 145 14.33 7.20 11.39
C LYS A 145 13.02 6.45 11.64
N LYS A 146 13.07 5.12 11.55
CA LYS A 146 11.97 4.26 12.01
C LYS A 146 11.58 4.64 13.44
N GLY A 147 10.26 4.76 13.66
CA GLY A 147 9.65 5.13 14.93
C GLY A 147 9.45 6.64 15.13
N GLU A 148 9.97 7.50 14.24
CA GLU A 148 9.66 8.92 14.29
C GLU A 148 8.21 9.19 13.87
N GLU A 149 7.53 10.10 14.55
CA GLU A 149 6.25 10.65 14.09
C GLU A 149 6.49 11.57 12.89
N LEU A 150 5.60 11.46 11.91
CA LEU A 150 5.65 12.19 10.66
C LEU A 150 4.77 13.43 10.76
N TYR A 151 5.36 14.60 10.61
CA TYR A 151 4.70 15.90 10.73
C TYR A 151 4.74 16.67 9.43
N VAL A 152 3.67 17.39 9.14
CA VAL A 152 3.59 18.37 8.05
C VAL A 152 3.37 19.76 8.61
N THR A 153 3.58 20.79 7.79
CA THR A 153 3.10 22.14 8.13
C THR A 153 1.69 22.34 7.60
N TYR A 154 0.80 22.85 8.45
CA TYR A 154 -0.55 23.27 8.03
C TYR A 154 -0.55 24.67 7.43
N GLY A 155 0.59 25.37 7.50
CA GLY A 155 0.74 26.75 7.05
C GLY A 155 0.18 27.78 8.03
N THR A 156 0.63 29.02 7.88
CA THR A 156 0.32 30.13 8.80
C THR A 156 -1.16 30.48 8.89
N ASN A 157 -1.92 30.25 7.81
CA ASN A 157 -3.32 30.61 7.74
C ASN A 157 -4.29 29.58 8.34
N TYR A 158 -3.80 28.37 8.65
CA TYR A 158 -4.63 27.30 9.20
C TYR A 158 -5.28 27.71 10.52
N TRP A 159 -4.47 28.18 11.46
CA TRP A 159 -4.91 28.58 12.79
C TRP A 159 -5.79 29.83 12.81
N ASN A 160 -5.53 30.77 11.89
CA ASN A 160 -6.33 32.00 11.78
C ASN A 160 -7.76 31.76 11.28
N SER A 161 -7.98 30.70 10.52
CA SER A 161 -9.30 30.34 10.00
C SER A 161 -10.16 29.52 10.98
N ARG A 162 -9.63 29.17 12.16
CA ARG A 162 -10.27 28.32 13.17
C ARG A 162 -10.40 28.97 14.55
N LYS A 163 -10.11 30.28 14.62
CA LYS A 163 -10.37 31.15 15.79
C LYS A 163 -11.80 31.61 15.83
#